data_1b2c89123f306ced69a9eef637f2e842
#
_entry.id   1b2c89123f306ced69a9eef637f2e842
#
_cell.length_a   1.000
_cell.length_b   1.000
_cell.length_c   1.000
_cell.angle_alpha   90.00
_cell.angle_beta   90.00
_cell.angle_gamma   90.00
#
_symmetry.space_group_name_H-M   'P 1'
#
loop_
_entity.id
_entity.type
_entity.pdbx_description
1 polymer ?
#
loop_
_entity_poly.entity_id
_entity_poly.type
_entity_poly.pdbx_seq_one_letter_code
_entity_poly.pdbx_strand_id
1 'polypeptide(L)'
;MEPPYWFEQALKITPASHQLQVMDCDINYLRWGAEASKRPGILFIHGASAHAHWWDFIAPFFAADRPIAAIDLSGMGDSGWRESYGSKVHVPEIAAVLADAKLGEKPIIVGHSFGGFMTMCYAHAHGEKLSGAVIVDSPLRPENRPDNRPGGEKPRLYDPPKRPPNRIYT
;
A
#
# COMPACT_ATOMS: atom_id res chain seq x y z
N MET A 1 -17.19 22.89 -9.08
CA MET A 1 -16.99 22.01 -10.26
C MET A 1 -17.47 20.64 -9.84
N GLU A 2 -18.42 20.05 -10.56
CA GLU A 2 -18.89 18.70 -10.24
C GLU A 2 -17.85 17.66 -10.62
N PRO A 3 -17.71 16.56 -9.83
CA PRO A 3 -16.76 15.50 -10.15
C PRO A 3 -17.17 14.80 -11.47
N PRO A 4 -16.21 14.24 -12.22
CA PRO A 4 -16.52 13.50 -13.44
C PRO A 4 -17.40 12.27 -13.15
N TYR A 5 -18.30 11.92 -14.06
CA TYR A 5 -19.20 10.78 -13.92
C TYR A 5 -18.49 9.46 -13.60
N TRP A 6 -17.36 9.18 -14.25
CA TRP A 6 -16.58 7.95 -14.00
C TRP A 6 -16.09 7.84 -12.55
N PHE A 7 -15.70 8.97 -11.94
CA PHE A 7 -15.23 9.04 -10.55
C PHE A 7 -16.37 8.70 -9.59
N GLU A 8 -17.54 9.31 -9.79
CA GLU A 8 -18.72 9.02 -8.97
C GLU A 8 -19.17 7.55 -9.10
N GLN A 9 -19.06 6.96 -10.29
CA GLN A 9 -19.40 5.54 -10.48
C GLN A 9 -18.40 4.61 -9.78
N ALA A 10 -17.12 4.94 -9.82
CA ALA A 10 -16.09 4.18 -9.10
C ALA A 10 -16.34 4.18 -7.59
N LEU A 11 -16.66 5.33 -7.01
CA LEU A 11 -16.91 5.44 -5.57
C LEU A 11 -18.18 4.72 -5.08
N LYS A 12 -19.08 4.30 -5.96
CA LYS A 12 -20.24 3.47 -5.60
C LYS A 12 -19.88 2.00 -5.36
N ILE A 13 -18.71 1.58 -5.79
CA ILE A 13 -18.22 0.20 -5.62
C ILE A 13 -17.41 0.12 -4.33
N THR A 14 -18.09 -0.14 -3.23
CA THR A 14 -17.49 -0.22 -1.89
C THR A 14 -16.64 -1.47 -1.74
N PRO A 15 -15.42 -1.36 -1.17
CA PRO A 15 -14.61 -2.51 -0.81
C PRO A 15 -15.12 -3.22 0.44
N ALA A 16 -14.73 -4.48 0.60
CA ALA A 16 -14.77 -5.15 1.90
C ALA A 16 -13.48 -4.81 2.68
N SER A 17 -13.62 -4.44 3.95
CA SER A 17 -12.49 -4.25 4.86
C SER A 17 -12.13 -5.56 5.54
N HIS A 18 -10.83 -5.83 5.63
CA HIS A 18 -10.25 -7.01 6.27
C HIS A 18 -9.12 -6.60 7.21
N GLN A 19 -8.91 -7.38 8.25
CA GLN A 19 -7.79 -7.21 9.18
C GLN A 19 -7.07 -8.52 9.40
N LEU A 20 -5.74 -8.46 9.52
CA LEU A 20 -4.91 -9.60 9.92
C LEU A 20 -3.78 -9.12 10.84
N GLN A 21 -3.31 -10.00 11.70
CA GLN A 21 -2.17 -9.71 12.57
C GLN A 21 -0.84 -10.01 11.88
N VAL A 22 0.06 -9.04 11.90
CA VAL A 22 1.44 -9.18 11.40
C VAL A 22 2.41 -8.66 12.45
N MET A 23 3.25 -9.51 13.01
CA MET A 23 4.24 -9.12 14.04
C MET A 23 3.60 -8.26 15.15
N ASP A 24 2.56 -8.76 15.79
CA ASP A 24 1.83 -8.12 16.89
C ASP A 24 1.18 -6.75 16.56
N CYS A 25 0.86 -6.51 15.29
CA CYS A 25 0.15 -5.32 14.84
C CYS A 25 -1.00 -5.71 13.90
N ASP A 26 -2.15 -5.10 14.10
CA ASP A 26 -3.29 -5.26 13.22
C ASP A 26 -3.05 -4.49 11.92
N ILE A 27 -3.10 -5.19 10.80
CA ILE A 27 -2.96 -4.61 9.47
C ILE A 27 -4.31 -4.68 8.76
N ASN A 28 -4.83 -3.51 8.39
CA ASN A 28 -6.04 -3.38 7.60
C ASN A 28 -5.73 -3.39 6.11
N TYR A 29 -6.63 -4.00 5.33
CA TYR A 29 -6.63 -3.85 3.89
C TYR A 29 -8.05 -3.89 3.33
N LEU A 30 -8.25 -3.20 2.24
CA LEU A 30 -9.49 -3.18 1.48
C LEU A 30 -9.43 -4.18 0.34
N ARG A 31 -10.59 -4.77 -0.02
CA ARG A 31 -10.67 -5.74 -1.11
C ARG A 31 -11.87 -5.47 -2.02
N TRP A 32 -11.63 -5.53 -3.34
CA TRP A 32 -12.65 -5.45 -4.40
C TRP A 32 -12.55 -6.68 -5.32
N GLY A 33 -13.62 -6.93 -6.06
CA GLY A 33 -13.67 -7.93 -7.12
C GLY A 33 -13.90 -9.35 -6.64
N ALA A 34 -13.86 -10.27 -7.60
CA ALA A 34 -14.14 -11.69 -7.36
C ALA A 34 -13.02 -12.38 -6.58
N GLU A 35 -13.39 -13.43 -5.83
CA GLU A 35 -12.41 -14.24 -5.09
C GLU A 35 -11.50 -15.10 -5.98
N ALA A 36 -11.95 -15.43 -7.18
CA ALA A 36 -11.20 -16.27 -8.12
C ALA A 36 -11.14 -15.62 -9.50
N SER A 37 -9.96 -15.52 -10.04
CA SER A 37 -9.69 -15.07 -11.41
C SER A 37 -8.50 -15.83 -11.98
N LYS A 38 -8.50 -15.98 -13.31
CA LYS A 38 -7.32 -16.48 -14.04
C LYS A 38 -6.24 -15.40 -14.24
N ARG A 39 -6.60 -14.14 -13.98
CA ARG A 39 -5.66 -13.01 -14.09
C ARG A 39 -4.99 -12.74 -12.76
N PRO A 40 -3.71 -12.34 -12.75
CA PRO A 40 -3.05 -11.89 -11.54
C PRO A 40 -3.83 -10.77 -10.87
N GLY A 41 -4.05 -10.87 -9.57
CA GLY A 41 -4.62 -9.79 -8.77
C GLY A 41 -3.65 -8.63 -8.63
N ILE A 42 -4.15 -7.52 -8.09
CA ILE A 42 -3.36 -6.31 -7.86
C ILE A 42 -3.41 -5.94 -6.39
N LEU A 43 -2.25 -5.66 -5.80
CA LEU A 43 -2.12 -4.99 -4.52
C LEU A 43 -1.71 -3.54 -4.73
N PHE A 44 -2.52 -2.62 -4.26
CA PHE A 44 -2.21 -1.19 -4.21
C PHE A 44 -1.58 -0.80 -2.88
N ILE A 45 -0.54 0.04 -2.92
CA ILE A 45 0.16 0.56 -1.74
C ILE A 45 0.19 2.08 -1.82
N HIS A 46 -0.39 2.75 -0.83
CA HIS A 46 -0.53 4.20 -0.76
C HIS A 46 0.79 4.93 -0.44
N GLY A 47 0.82 6.25 -0.65
CA GLY A 47 1.92 7.13 -0.28
C GLY A 47 1.99 7.41 1.23
N ALA A 48 3.04 8.10 1.67
CA ALA A 48 3.19 8.51 3.07
C ALA A 48 1.99 9.36 3.54
N SER A 49 1.52 9.10 4.76
CA SER A 49 0.37 9.79 5.38
C SER A 49 -0.96 9.68 4.63
N ALA A 50 -1.05 8.75 3.67
CA ALA A 50 -2.28 8.36 2.99
C ALA A 50 -2.82 7.05 3.61
N HIS A 51 -3.80 6.45 2.98
CA HIS A 51 -4.47 5.22 3.41
C HIS A 51 -5.05 4.45 2.22
N ALA A 52 -5.53 3.23 2.43
CA ALA A 52 -6.03 2.33 1.40
C ALA A 52 -7.18 2.94 0.56
N HIS A 53 -8.04 3.75 1.16
CA HIS A 53 -9.12 4.46 0.47
C HIS A 53 -8.65 5.50 -0.57
N TRP A 54 -7.34 5.81 -0.61
CA TRP A 54 -6.77 6.57 -1.72
C TRP A 54 -7.03 5.90 -3.08
N TRP A 55 -7.29 4.60 -3.08
CA TRP A 55 -7.46 3.80 -4.29
C TRP A 55 -8.93 3.54 -4.67
N ASP A 56 -9.90 4.06 -3.90
CA ASP A 56 -11.35 3.83 -4.12
C ASP A 56 -11.82 4.23 -5.51
N PHE A 57 -11.22 5.24 -6.11
CA PHE A 57 -11.59 5.71 -7.45
C PHE A 57 -10.82 5.01 -8.59
N ILE A 58 -9.81 4.20 -8.29
CA ILE A 58 -8.99 3.48 -9.27
C ILE A 58 -9.20 1.96 -9.21
N ALA A 59 -9.23 1.38 -8.01
CA ALA A 59 -9.35 -0.06 -7.80
C ALA A 59 -10.55 -0.69 -8.52
N PRO A 60 -11.75 -0.07 -8.55
CA PRO A 60 -12.92 -0.63 -9.19
C PRO A 60 -12.78 -0.88 -10.70
N PHE A 61 -11.95 -0.12 -11.41
CA PHE A 61 -11.74 -0.32 -12.85
C PHE A 61 -11.08 -1.67 -13.17
N PHE A 62 -10.37 -2.24 -12.22
CA PHE A 62 -9.69 -3.53 -12.38
C PHE A 62 -10.48 -4.68 -11.73
N ALA A 63 -11.42 -4.38 -10.85
CA ALA A 63 -12.12 -5.35 -10.02
C ALA A 63 -13.10 -6.24 -10.80
N ALA A 64 -13.46 -5.85 -12.03
CA ALA A 64 -14.38 -6.61 -12.87
C ALA A 64 -13.81 -7.97 -13.31
N ASP A 65 -12.50 -8.10 -13.46
CA ASP A 65 -11.86 -9.27 -14.05
C ASP A 65 -10.75 -9.91 -13.18
N ARG A 66 -10.44 -9.31 -12.01
CA ARG A 66 -9.40 -9.81 -11.11
C ARG A 66 -9.62 -9.36 -9.67
N PRO A 67 -9.08 -10.08 -8.66
CA PRO A 67 -9.10 -9.64 -7.29
C PRO A 67 -8.16 -8.45 -7.08
N ILE A 68 -8.63 -7.46 -6.33
CA ILE A 68 -7.89 -6.24 -6.00
C ILE A 68 -7.83 -6.10 -4.50
N ALA A 69 -6.69 -5.68 -3.98
CA ALA A 69 -6.53 -5.26 -2.59
C ALA A 69 -5.80 -3.91 -2.50
N ALA A 70 -6.02 -3.19 -1.42
CA ALA A 70 -5.25 -2.01 -1.04
C ALA A 70 -4.93 -2.09 0.46
N ILE A 71 -3.65 -2.03 0.80
CA ILE A 71 -3.17 -2.13 2.18
C ILE A 71 -3.13 -0.77 2.85
N ASP A 72 -3.46 -0.72 4.14
CA ASP A 72 -3.01 0.30 5.06
C ASP A 72 -1.70 -0.17 5.70
N LEU A 73 -0.58 0.50 5.40
CA LEU A 73 0.68 0.19 6.08
C LEU A 73 0.59 0.58 7.56
N SER A 74 1.24 -0.16 8.46
CA SER A 74 1.22 0.18 9.89
C SER A 74 1.60 1.64 10.14
N GLY A 75 0.92 2.28 11.10
CA GLY A 75 1.02 3.72 11.39
C GLY A 75 0.20 4.63 10.47
N MET A 76 -0.59 4.06 9.54
CA MET A 76 -1.41 4.78 8.56
C MET A 76 -2.77 4.09 8.39
N GLY A 77 -3.78 4.87 7.98
CA GLY A 77 -5.14 4.37 7.81
C GLY A 77 -5.72 3.71 9.06
N ASP A 78 -6.37 2.58 8.88
CA ASP A 78 -7.01 1.80 9.93
C ASP A 78 -6.10 0.68 10.50
N SER A 79 -4.83 0.64 10.06
CA SER A 79 -3.83 -0.27 10.63
C SER A 79 -3.29 0.21 11.99
N GLY A 80 -2.81 -0.72 12.78
CA GLY A 80 -2.20 -0.47 14.08
C GLY A 80 -0.89 0.33 14.00
N TRP A 81 -0.37 0.67 15.17
CA TRP A 81 0.84 1.48 15.34
C TRP A 81 1.99 0.64 15.86
N ARG A 82 3.22 1.05 15.51
CA ARG A 82 4.47 0.42 15.94
C ARG A 82 5.42 1.46 16.52
N GLU A 83 6.41 1.01 17.26
CA GLU A 83 7.47 1.87 17.80
C GLU A 83 8.44 2.33 16.70
N SER A 84 8.61 1.54 15.63
CA SER A 84 9.53 1.85 14.54
C SER A 84 8.95 1.41 13.19
N TYR A 85 9.37 2.06 12.13
CA TYR A 85 8.87 1.85 10.77
C TYR A 85 10.03 1.71 9.78
N GLY A 86 9.75 1.13 8.63
CA GLY A 86 10.71 0.95 7.54
C GLY A 86 10.51 -0.35 6.78
N SER A 87 11.39 -0.64 5.83
CA SER A 87 11.25 -1.82 4.97
C SER A 87 11.23 -3.15 5.74
N LYS A 88 11.97 -3.24 6.86
CA LYS A 88 11.96 -4.45 7.72
C LYS A 88 10.60 -4.74 8.35
N VAL A 89 9.74 -3.74 8.44
CA VAL A 89 8.39 -3.82 9.00
C VAL A 89 7.37 -3.95 7.87
N HIS A 90 7.40 -3.04 6.92
CA HIS A 90 6.36 -2.96 5.89
C HIS A 90 6.47 -4.08 4.83
N VAL A 91 7.66 -4.60 4.53
CA VAL A 91 7.78 -5.73 3.58
C VAL A 91 7.09 -7.00 4.10
N PRO A 92 7.24 -7.42 5.37
CA PRO A 92 6.42 -8.47 5.96
C PRO A 92 4.91 -8.20 5.95
N GLU A 93 4.47 -6.95 6.17
CA GLU A 93 3.05 -6.58 6.09
C GLU A 93 2.49 -6.78 4.68
N ILE A 94 3.23 -6.30 3.66
CA ILE A 94 2.90 -6.51 2.25
C ILE A 94 2.82 -8.01 1.93
N ALA A 95 3.80 -8.80 2.39
CA ALA A 95 3.82 -10.24 2.18
C ALA A 95 2.59 -10.94 2.79
N ALA A 96 2.21 -10.55 4.00
CA ALA A 96 1.06 -11.11 4.70
C ALA A 96 -0.26 -10.78 3.98
N VAL A 97 -0.45 -9.53 3.56
CA VAL A 97 -1.65 -9.13 2.80
C VAL A 97 -1.70 -9.81 1.43
N LEU A 98 -0.58 -9.97 0.73
CA LEU A 98 -0.53 -10.71 -0.53
C LEU A 98 -0.97 -12.18 -0.37
N ALA A 99 -0.62 -12.80 0.75
CA ALA A 99 -1.00 -14.17 1.05
C ALA A 99 -2.49 -14.29 1.45
N ASP A 100 -3.00 -13.36 2.26
CA ASP A 100 -4.37 -13.38 2.80
C ASP A 100 -5.42 -12.92 1.79
N ALA A 101 -5.13 -11.90 1.00
CA ALA A 101 -6.07 -11.28 0.06
C ALA A 101 -6.40 -12.14 -1.18
N LYS A 102 -5.82 -13.35 -1.31
CA LYS A 102 -6.08 -14.30 -2.41
C LYS A 102 -5.94 -13.68 -3.81
N LEU A 103 -4.85 -12.96 -4.02
CA LEU A 103 -4.57 -12.25 -5.28
C LEU A 103 -4.00 -13.16 -6.39
N GLY A 104 -3.97 -14.48 -6.18
CA GLY A 104 -3.38 -15.46 -7.10
C GLY A 104 -1.88 -15.69 -6.85
N GLU A 105 -1.28 -16.58 -7.64
CA GLU A 105 0.10 -17.06 -7.40
C GLU A 105 1.16 -15.97 -7.59
N LYS A 106 0.99 -15.10 -8.58
CA LYS A 106 1.94 -14.04 -8.94
C LYS A 106 1.19 -12.72 -9.13
N PRO A 107 0.80 -12.03 -8.05
CA PRO A 107 0.10 -10.75 -8.14
C PRO A 107 1.00 -9.65 -8.71
N ILE A 108 0.37 -8.53 -9.08
CA ILE A 108 1.03 -7.27 -9.41
C ILE A 108 0.97 -6.38 -8.17
N ILE A 109 2.04 -5.65 -7.89
CA ILE A 109 2.01 -4.58 -6.90
C ILE A 109 2.07 -3.22 -7.61
N VAL A 110 1.22 -2.30 -7.17
CA VAL A 110 1.21 -0.90 -7.63
C VAL A 110 1.40 0.00 -6.42
N GLY A 111 2.54 0.67 -6.33
CA GLY A 111 2.86 1.53 -5.20
C GLY A 111 3.07 2.99 -5.60
N HIS A 112 2.46 3.91 -4.86
CA HIS A 112 2.61 5.35 -5.04
C HIS A 112 3.57 5.95 -4.00
N SER A 113 4.52 6.79 -4.44
CA SER A 113 5.43 7.54 -3.57
C SER A 113 6.15 6.63 -2.56
N PHE A 114 5.87 6.76 -1.25
CA PHE A 114 6.40 5.87 -0.21
C PHE A 114 6.01 4.39 -0.47
N GLY A 115 4.78 4.12 -0.88
CA GLY A 115 4.34 2.78 -1.28
C GLY A 115 5.12 2.26 -2.49
N GLY A 116 5.52 3.12 -3.41
CA GLY A 116 6.41 2.77 -4.52
C GLY A 116 7.80 2.34 -4.03
N PHE A 117 8.36 3.04 -3.04
CA PHE A 117 9.61 2.62 -2.40
C PHE A 117 9.46 1.28 -1.68
N MET A 118 8.36 1.05 -0.96
CA MET A 118 8.07 -0.26 -0.34
C MET A 118 7.89 -1.37 -1.38
N THR A 119 7.26 -1.06 -2.51
CA THR A 119 7.14 -1.98 -3.66
C THR A 119 8.51 -2.38 -4.20
N MET A 120 9.44 -1.45 -4.33
CA MET A 120 10.83 -1.77 -4.73
C MET A 120 11.53 -2.65 -3.70
N CYS A 121 11.37 -2.36 -2.41
CA CYS A 121 11.94 -3.18 -1.33
C CYS A 121 11.37 -4.61 -1.37
N TYR A 122 10.07 -4.76 -1.57
CA TYR A 122 9.43 -6.07 -1.71
C TYR A 122 9.93 -6.81 -2.96
N ALA A 123 9.95 -6.14 -4.12
CA ALA A 123 10.39 -6.74 -5.38
C ALA A 123 11.87 -7.15 -5.34
N HIS A 124 12.72 -6.39 -4.63
CA HIS A 124 14.12 -6.78 -4.43
C HIS A 124 14.25 -8.08 -3.62
N ALA A 125 13.42 -8.25 -2.59
CA ALA A 125 13.47 -9.42 -1.71
C ALA A 125 12.70 -10.65 -2.25
N HIS A 126 11.63 -10.44 -3.04
CA HIS A 126 10.64 -11.45 -3.43
C HIS A 126 10.11 -11.27 -4.85
N GLY A 127 10.88 -10.70 -5.76
CA GLY A 127 10.41 -10.37 -7.11
C GLY A 127 9.96 -11.59 -7.92
N GLU A 128 10.51 -12.77 -7.64
CA GLU A 128 10.11 -14.04 -8.26
C GLU A 128 8.65 -14.43 -7.95
N LYS A 129 8.06 -13.87 -6.89
CA LYS A 129 6.66 -14.08 -6.48
C LYS A 129 5.69 -13.10 -7.14
N LEU A 130 6.18 -12.19 -7.97
CA LEU A 130 5.37 -11.20 -8.67
C LEU A 130 5.34 -11.45 -10.17
N SER A 131 4.22 -11.11 -10.83
CA SER A 131 4.16 -10.98 -12.28
C SER A 131 4.51 -9.56 -12.76
N GLY A 132 4.54 -8.59 -11.85
CA GLY A 132 4.94 -7.22 -12.15
C GLY A 132 4.91 -6.30 -10.93
N ALA A 133 5.63 -5.19 -11.07
CA ALA A 133 5.62 -4.10 -10.10
C ALA A 133 5.52 -2.75 -10.85
N VAL A 134 4.59 -1.90 -10.42
CA VAL A 134 4.39 -0.56 -10.97
C VAL A 134 4.73 0.46 -9.89
N ILE A 135 5.66 1.35 -10.22
CA ILE A 135 6.12 2.42 -9.33
C ILE A 135 5.57 3.74 -9.85
N VAL A 136 4.73 4.38 -9.03
CA VAL A 136 4.09 5.65 -9.37
C VAL A 136 4.71 6.75 -8.51
N ASP A 137 5.40 7.70 -9.17
CA ASP A 137 5.96 8.92 -8.57
C ASP A 137 6.76 8.66 -7.27
N SER A 138 7.65 7.68 -7.30
CA SER A 138 8.52 7.36 -6.16
C SER A 138 9.94 7.87 -6.43
N PRO A 139 10.51 8.70 -5.54
CA PRO A 139 11.84 9.22 -5.74
C PRO A 139 12.89 8.12 -5.60
N LEU A 140 13.62 7.84 -6.68
CA LEU A 140 14.85 7.07 -6.63
C LEU A 140 15.98 8.00 -6.22
N ARG A 141 16.68 7.70 -5.12
CA ARG A 141 17.92 8.41 -4.80
C ARG A 141 19.07 7.73 -5.54
N PRO A 142 19.81 8.44 -6.40
CA PRO A 142 21.08 7.96 -6.92
C PRO A 142 22.02 7.65 -5.74
N GLU A 143 22.71 6.51 -5.76
CA GLU A 143 23.66 6.10 -4.72
C GLU A 143 24.71 7.16 -4.37
N ASN A 144 25.04 8.04 -5.30
CA ASN A 144 26.09 9.05 -5.20
C ASN A 144 25.59 10.48 -5.05
N ARG A 145 24.35 10.72 -4.61
CA ARG A 145 23.92 12.09 -4.34
C ARG A 145 24.60 12.59 -3.07
N PRO A 146 25.47 13.63 -3.14
CA PRO A 146 26.08 14.18 -1.94
C PRO A 146 24.97 14.64 -0.98
N ASP A 147 25.13 14.31 0.29
CA ASP A 147 24.23 14.77 1.34
C ASP A 147 24.49 16.26 1.62
N ASN A 148 23.82 17.13 0.89
CA ASN A 148 23.92 18.58 1.02
C ASN A 148 23.10 19.16 2.18
N ARG A 149 22.65 18.32 3.14
CA ARG A 149 21.89 18.82 4.30
C ARG A 149 22.81 19.48 5.30
N PRO A 150 22.46 20.65 5.82
CA PRO A 150 23.16 21.23 6.96
C PRO A 150 23.13 20.25 8.14
N GLY A 151 24.31 19.87 8.66
CA GLY A 151 24.43 19.05 9.87
C GLY A 151 24.68 17.57 9.68
N GLY A 152 24.71 17.00 8.46
CA GLY A 152 25.11 15.60 8.24
C GLY A 152 24.21 14.52 8.91
N GLU A 153 23.04 14.90 9.42
CA GLU A 153 22.11 13.94 10.00
C GLU A 153 21.53 13.03 8.91
N LYS A 154 21.65 11.71 9.11
CA LYS A 154 20.96 10.73 8.26
C LYS A 154 19.47 11.08 8.23
N PRO A 155 18.80 11.01 7.05
CA PRO A 155 17.37 11.24 7.01
C PRO A 155 16.71 10.25 7.96
N ARG A 156 16.00 10.74 8.93
CA ARG A 156 14.97 9.93 9.55
C ARG A 156 13.97 9.64 8.44
N LEU A 157 13.90 8.39 8.02
CA LEU A 157 12.86 7.93 7.13
C LEU A 157 11.54 8.01 7.91
N TYR A 158 10.96 9.21 7.97
CA TYR A 158 9.68 9.48 8.61
C TYR A 158 9.65 9.22 10.13
N ASP A 159 9.66 10.30 10.92
CA ASP A 159 9.11 10.29 12.28
C ASP A 159 7.59 10.49 12.11
N PRO A 160 6.75 9.47 12.37
CA PRO A 160 5.32 9.68 12.35
C PRO A 160 4.98 10.75 13.42
N PRO A 161 4.07 11.67 13.14
CA PRO A 161 3.61 12.59 14.18
C PRO A 161 3.09 11.73 15.33
N LYS A 162 3.43 12.11 16.58
CA LYS A 162 2.83 11.53 17.79
C LYS A 162 1.33 11.84 17.75
N ARG A 163 0.55 11.00 17.08
CA ARG A 163 -0.91 11.14 17.05
C ARG A 163 -1.51 10.37 18.22
N PRO A 164 -2.50 10.95 18.91
CA PRO A 164 -3.29 10.18 19.85
C PRO A 164 -3.98 9.03 19.11
N PRO A 165 -4.12 7.85 19.74
CA PRO A 165 -4.89 6.75 19.18
C PRO A 165 -6.33 7.21 18.94
N ASN A 166 -6.94 6.80 17.85
CA ASN A 166 -8.33 7.02 17.46
C ASN A 166 -8.64 8.40 16.85
N ARG A 167 -8.38 8.56 15.56
CA ARG A 167 -9.26 9.34 14.69
C ARG A 167 -9.90 8.40 13.68
N ILE A 168 -11.15 8.09 13.92
CA ILE A 168 -12.07 7.55 12.92
C ILE A 168 -12.25 8.68 11.92
N TYR A 169 -11.86 8.44 10.67
CA TYR A 169 -12.19 9.34 9.57
C TYR A 169 -13.63 9.01 9.14
N THR A 170 -14.59 9.86 9.56
CA THR A 170 -15.96 9.87 9.03
C THR A 170 -16.00 10.68 7.75
#